data_46af41894a17b48b9cb0ecea2f296de5
#
_entry.id   46af41894a17b48b9cb0ecea2f296de5
#
_cell.length_a   1.000
_cell.length_b   1.000
_cell.length_c   1.000
_cell.angle_alpha   90.00
_cell.angle_beta   90.00
_cell.angle_gamma   90.00
#
_symmetry.space_group_name_H-M   'P 1'
#
loop_
_entity.id
_entity.type
_entity.pdbx_description
1 polymer ?
#
loop_
_entity_poly.entity_id
_entity_poly.type
_entity_poly.pdbx_seq_one_letter_code
_entity_poly.pdbx_strand_id
1 'polypeptide(L)'
;MVTNSPRLRVLIVDDEPLIRWSLAETLEQSGHAVVEAGDGQSAIRSVSDGEPFDVVLLDYRLPDSNDLNLLATIRKLAPGSAVIMMTAFGTPEVMMGALKLGAYQVIPKPFEIHEVAALVLRAHVAPR
;
A
#
# COMPACT_ATOMS: atom_id res chain seq x y z
N MET A 1 4.96 -30.49 -6.28
CA MET A 1 4.42 -29.98 -5.03
C MET A 1 3.91 -28.57 -5.21
N VAL A 2 2.73 -28.32 -4.72
CA VAL A 2 2.12 -27.00 -4.85
C VAL A 2 2.62 -26.09 -3.73
N THR A 3 3.11 -24.92 -4.09
CA THR A 3 3.47 -23.90 -3.12
C THR A 3 2.20 -23.16 -2.69
N ASN A 4 1.92 -23.19 -1.40
CA ASN A 4 0.74 -22.52 -0.86
C ASN A 4 1.07 -21.08 -0.51
N SER A 5 1.27 -20.25 -1.54
CA SER A 5 1.38 -18.82 -1.34
C SER A 5 0.00 -18.26 -1.01
N PRO A 6 -0.10 -17.38 -0.02
CA PRO A 6 -1.39 -16.77 0.30
C PRO A 6 -1.90 -15.91 -0.86
N ARG A 7 -3.20 -15.95 -1.07
CA ARG A 7 -3.86 -15.03 -2.00
C ARG A 7 -4.35 -13.84 -1.20
N LEU A 8 -3.72 -12.70 -1.41
CA LEU A 8 -3.99 -11.49 -0.65
C LEU A 8 -4.90 -10.55 -1.44
N ARG A 9 -5.60 -9.70 -0.72
CA ARG A 9 -6.27 -8.54 -1.31
C ARG A 9 -5.40 -7.33 -1.05
N VAL A 10 -5.00 -6.66 -2.13
CA VAL A 10 -4.06 -5.54 -2.08
C VAL A 10 -4.71 -4.32 -2.72
N LEU A 11 -4.67 -3.19 -2.01
CA LEU A 11 -5.07 -1.90 -2.56
C LEU A 11 -3.82 -1.14 -2.96
N ILE A 12 -3.77 -0.66 -4.19
CA ILE A 12 -2.66 0.16 -4.67
C ILE A 12 -3.18 1.58 -4.87
N VAL A 13 -2.61 2.52 -4.12
CA VAL A 13 -2.99 3.93 -4.17
C VAL A 13 -1.81 4.73 -4.73
N ASP A 14 -1.91 5.13 -5.98
CA ASP A 14 -0.85 5.85 -6.66
C ASP A 14 -1.47 6.59 -7.85
N ASP A 15 -1.13 7.86 -8.04
CA ASP A 15 -1.68 8.65 -9.14
C ASP A 15 -0.89 8.51 -10.44
N GLU A 16 0.22 7.79 -10.43
CA GLU A 16 0.99 7.51 -11.64
C GLU A 16 0.48 6.21 -12.28
N PRO A 17 -0.23 6.31 -13.42
CA PRO A 17 -0.84 5.12 -14.01
C PRO A 17 0.14 4.00 -14.33
N LEU A 18 1.34 4.35 -14.77
CA LEU A 18 2.32 3.34 -15.15
C LEU A 18 2.84 2.56 -13.95
N ILE A 19 3.12 3.25 -12.85
CA ILE A 19 3.57 2.58 -11.62
C ILE A 19 2.44 1.71 -11.07
N ARG A 20 1.23 2.25 -11.01
CA ARG A 20 0.06 1.53 -10.51
C ARG A 20 -0.20 0.28 -11.34
N TRP A 21 -0.15 0.41 -12.68
CA TRP A 21 -0.33 -0.73 -13.58
C TRP A 21 0.76 -1.79 -13.38
N SER A 22 2.01 -1.37 -13.28
CA SER A 22 3.12 -2.31 -13.11
C SER A 22 3.02 -3.11 -11.81
N LEU A 23 2.65 -2.44 -10.72
CA LEU A 23 2.45 -3.10 -9.44
C LEU A 23 1.26 -4.07 -9.50
N ALA A 24 0.15 -3.62 -10.08
CA ALA A 24 -1.04 -4.44 -10.20
C ALA A 24 -0.76 -5.70 -11.02
N GLU A 25 -0.11 -5.55 -12.16
CA GLU A 25 0.25 -6.66 -13.04
C GLU A 25 1.09 -7.70 -12.31
N THR A 26 2.13 -7.25 -11.61
CA THR A 26 3.04 -8.15 -10.90
C THR A 26 2.34 -8.88 -9.77
N LEU A 27 1.52 -8.17 -8.99
CA LEU A 27 0.81 -8.79 -7.87
C LEU A 27 -0.27 -9.74 -8.35
N GLU A 28 -0.97 -9.41 -9.44
CA GLU A 28 -1.97 -10.31 -10.02
C GLU A 28 -1.34 -11.58 -10.58
N GLN A 29 -0.17 -11.46 -11.18
CA GLN A 29 0.57 -12.64 -11.66
C GLN A 29 0.98 -13.57 -10.51
N SER A 30 1.14 -13.02 -9.33
CA SER A 30 1.42 -13.81 -8.12
C SER A 30 0.17 -14.39 -7.47
N GLY A 31 -1.00 -14.15 -8.05
CA GLY A 31 -2.26 -14.71 -7.58
C GLY A 31 -3.06 -13.81 -6.65
N HIS A 32 -2.61 -12.59 -6.39
CA HIS A 32 -3.33 -11.67 -5.50
C HIS A 32 -4.47 -10.97 -6.22
N ALA A 33 -5.48 -10.58 -5.46
CA ALA A 33 -6.57 -9.73 -5.95
C ALA A 33 -6.18 -8.27 -5.70
N VAL A 34 -6.23 -7.45 -6.74
CA VAL A 34 -5.76 -6.07 -6.69
C VAL A 34 -6.90 -5.11 -6.99
N VAL A 35 -6.98 -4.06 -6.19
CA VAL A 35 -7.85 -2.91 -6.45
C VAL A 35 -6.95 -1.68 -6.57
N GLU A 36 -7.26 -0.79 -7.50
CA GLU A 36 -6.46 0.40 -7.76
C GLU A 36 -7.23 1.65 -7.42
N ALA A 37 -6.53 2.64 -6.85
CA ALA A 37 -7.07 3.96 -6.57
C ALA A 37 -6.04 5.01 -7.00
N GLY A 38 -6.49 6.06 -7.67
CA GLY A 38 -5.61 7.12 -8.17
C GLY A 38 -5.53 8.33 -7.27
N ASP A 39 -6.32 8.38 -6.19
CA ASP A 39 -6.34 9.51 -5.26
C ASP A 39 -6.77 9.04 -3.87
N GLY A 40 -6.72 9.95 -2.90
CA GLY A 40 -7.06 9.63 -1.52
C GLY A 40 -8.53 9.35 -1.33
N GLN A 41 -9.40 10.06 -2.03
CA GLN A 41 -10.84 9.88 -1.91
C GLN A 41 -11.25 8.49 -2.39
N SER A 42 -10.71 8.04 -3.52
CA SER A 42 -10.95 6.68 -4.02
C SER A 42 -10.41 5.63 -3.06
N ALA A 43 -9.25 5.89 -2.46
CA ALA A 43 -8.66 4.98 -1.48
C ALA A 43 -9.57 4.83 -0.26
N ILE A 44 -10.09 5.93 0.27
CA ILE A 44 -10.99 5.90 1.42
C ILE A 44 -12.26 5.12 1.09
N ARG A 45 -12.84 5.35 -0.10
CA ARG A 45 -14.02 4.58 -0.54
C ARG A 45 -13.70 3.09 -0.60
N SER A 46 -12.53 2.75 -1.14
CA SER A 46 -12.15 1.33 -1.28
C SER A 46 -11.99 0.64 0.07
N VAL A 47 -11.41 1.29 1.07
CA VAL A 47 -11.24 0.67 2.40
C VAL A 47 -12.54 0.69 3.20
N SER A 48 -13.48 1.57 2.87
CA SER A 48 -14.76 1.68 3.58
C SER A 48 -15.81 0.70 3.05
N ASP A 49 -15.73 0.37 1.77
CA ASP A 49 -16.73 -0.45 1.08
C ASP A 49 -16.16 -1.82 0.75
N GLY A 50 -16.94 -2.87 0.99
CA GLY A 50 -16.58 -4.21 0.58
C GLY A 50 -15.63 -4.93 1.52
N GLU A 51 -14.89 -5.88 0.96
CA GLU A 51 -14.02 -6.75 1.75
C GLU A 51 -12.75 -6.03 2.21
N PRO A 52 -12.23 -6.40 3.40
CA PRO A 52 -10.99 -5.78 3.89
C PRO A 52 -9.79 -6.16 3.03
N PHE A 53 -8.81 -5.26 3.00
CA PHE A 53 -7.54 -5.50 2.35
C PHE A 53 -6.53 -6.05 3.33
N ASP A 54 -5.66 -6.93 2.85
CA ASP A 54 -4.54 -7.44 3.65
C ASP A 54 -3.42 -6.40 3.69
N VAL A 55 -3.16 -5.76 2.55
CA VAL A 55 -2.07 -4.79 2.42
C VAL A 55 -2.55 -3.61 1.58
N VAL A 56 -2.13 -2.41 1.97
CA VAL A 56 -2.35 -1.18 1.22
C VAL A 56 -0.99 -0.61 0.85
N LEU A 57 -0.76 -0.43 -0.45
CA LEU A 57 0.40 0.31 -0.96
C LEU A 57 -0.05 1.75 -1.17
N LEU A 58 0.54 2.68 -0.43
CA LEU A 58 0.05 4.05 -0.36
C LEU A 58 1.13 5.05 -0.76
N ASP A 59 0.91 5.76 -1.86
CA ASP A 59 1.78 6.85 -2.27
C ASP A 59 1.61 8.03 -1.31
N TYR A 60 2.72 8.64 -0.92
CA TYR A 60 2.71 9.82 -0.05
C TYR A 60 2.09 11.03 -0.74
N ARG A 61 2.36 11.22 -2.04
CA ARG A 61 1.84 12.36 -2.79
C ARG A 61 0.75 11.94 -3.76
N LEU A 62 -0.43 12.49 -3.56
CA LEU A 62 -1.60 12.26 -4.39
C LEU A 62 -2.22 13.61 -4.72
N PRO A 63 -3.08 13.69 -5.76
CA PRO A 63 -3.68 14.98 -6.13
C PRO A 63 -4.43 15.67 -5.00
N ASP A 64 -5.00 14.89 -4.08
CA ASP A 64 -5.80 15.40 -2.97
C ASP A 64 -5.18 15.13 -1.59
N SER A 65 -3.94 14.67 -1.53
CA SER A 65 -3.28 14.36 -0.25
C SER A 65 -1.77 14.40 -0.41
N ASN A 66 -1.10 15.25 0.35
CA ASN A 66 0.35 15.39 0.31
C ASN A 66 0.98 15.45 1.70
N ASP A 67 0.34 14.81 2.66
CA ASP A 67 0.81 14.70 4.04
C ASP A 67 0.47 13.32 4.58
N LEU A 68 0.57 13.13 5.88
CA LEU A 68 0.33 11.85 6.53
C LEU A 68 -1.13 11.65 6.98
N ASN A 69 -2.03 12.58 6.68
CA ASN A 69 -3.41 12.49 7.13
C ASN A 69 -4.14 11.30 6.50
N LEU A 70 -3.88 11.03 5.22
CA LEU A 70 -4.52 9.89 4.56
C LEU A 70 -4.07 8.56 5.18
N LEU A 71 -2.78 8.44 5.50
CA LEU A 71 -2.27 7.26 6.19
C LEU A 71 -3.00 7.07 7.53
N ALA A 72 -3.11 8.14 8.31
CA ALA A 72 -3.80 8.09 9.60
C ALA A 72 -5.26 7.65 9.42
N THR A 73 -5.93 8.18 8.41
CA THR A 73 -7.32 7.83 8.13
C THR A 73 -7.46 6.35 7.74
N ILE A 74 -6.61 5.87 6.85
CA ILE A 74 -6.65 4.47 6.41
C ILE A 74 -6.36 3.52 7.58
N ARG A 75 -5.39 3.86 8.43
CA ARG A 75 -5.08 3.04 9.60
C ARG A 75 -6.27 2.97 10.56
N LYS A 76 -7.00 4.07 10.69
CA LYS A 76 -8.19 4.11 11.55
C LYS A 76 -9.34 3.29 10.98
N LEU A 77 -9.57 3.39 9.66
CA LEU A 77 -10.65 2.69 8.98
C LEU A 77 -10.36 1.21 8.78
N ALA A 78 -9.10 0.85 8.62
CA ALA A 78 -8.69 -0.51 8.30
C ALA A 78 -7.51 -0.94 9.18
N PRO A 79 -7.74 -1.09 10.50
CA PRO A 79 -6.63 -1.40 11.43
C PRO A 79 -6.00 -2.77 11.20
N GLY A 80 -6.70 -3.68 10.53
CA GLY A 80 -6.17 -5.00 10.18
C GLY A 80 -5.33 -5.03 8.93
N SER A 81 -5.30 -3.94 8.16
CA SER A 81 -4.51 -3.87 6.93
C SER A 81 -3.10 -3.37 7.23
N ALA A 82 -2.09 -4.03 6.66
CA ALA A 82 -0.73 -3.50 6.71
C ALA A 82 -0.59 -2.42 5.65
N VAL A 83 -0.02 -1.28 6.01
CA VAL A 83 0.18 -0.16 5.08
C VAL A 83 1.67 0.00 4.80
N ILE A 84 2.03 -0.04 3.52
CA ILE A 84 3.37 0.25 3.05
C ILE A 84 3.29 1.60 2.33
N MET A 85 4.02 2.59 2.81
CA MET A 85 4.04 3.90 2.18
C MET A 85 5.18 3.99 1.17
N MET A 86 4.90 4.61 0.03
CA MET A 86 5.87 4.83 -1.05
C MET A 86 6.07 6.34 -1.19
N THR A 87 7.32 6.79 -1.32
CA THR A 87 7.57 8.23 -1.47
C THR A 87 8.85 8.53 -2.23
N ALA A 88 8.79 9.54 -3.10
CA ALA A 88 9.97 10.13 -3.72
C ALA A 88 10.62 11.19 -2.80
N PHE A 89 9.98 11.49 -1.66
CA PHE A 89 10.38 12.60 -0.77
C PHE A 89 10.50 12.10 0.67
N GLY A 90 11.28 11.02 0.86
CA GLY A 90 11.42 10.39 2.17
C GLY A 90 12.38 11.12 3.09
N THR A 91 11.95 12.26 3.65
CA THR A 91 12.72 12.91 4.71
C THR A 91 12.62 12.10 6.00
N PRO A 92 13.58 12.24 6.92
CA PRO A 92 13.49 11.56 8.21
C PRO A 92 12.19 11.85 8.96
N GLU A 93 11.69 13.09 8.88
CA GLU A 93 10.42 13.45 9.53
C GLU A 93 9.24 12.70 8.96
N VAL A 94 9.17 12.59 7.63
CA VAL A 94 8.08 11.86 6.97
C VAL A 94 8.16 10.38 7.30
N MET A 95 9.35 9.80 7.22
CA MET A 95 9.54 8.37 7.49
C MET A 95 9.17 8.02 8.93
N MET A 96 9.67 8.80 9.89
CA MET A 96 9.36 8.57 11.31
C MET A 96 7.89 8.80 11.61
N GLY A 97 7.30 9.85 11.04
CA GLY A 97 5.89 10.14 11.22
C GLY A 97 5.01 9.02 10.69
N ALA A 98 5.35 8.48 9.52
CA ALA A 98 4.59 7.37 8.93
C ALA A 98 4.66 6.13 9.82
N LEU A 99 5.84 5.78 10.31
CA LEU A 99 6.00 4.62 11.18
C LEU A 99 5.24 4.80 12.50
N LYS A 100 5.25 6.00 13.07
CA LYS A 100 4.49 6.30 14.29
C LYS A 100 2.99 6.16 14.08
N LEU A 101 2.51 6.47 12.88
CA LEU A 101 1.09 6.33 12.54
C LEU A 101 0.72 4.90 12.17
N GLY A 102 1.68 3.98 12.18
CA GLY A 102 1.41 2.57 11.99
C GLY A 102 1.71 2.02 10.60
N ALA A 103 2.44 2.76 9.76
CA ALA A 103 2.92 2.17 8.52
C ALA A 103 3.88 1.03 8.84
N TYR A 104 3.74 -0.06 8.11
CA TYR A 104 4.65 -1.19 8.26
C TYR A 104 6.06 -0.79 7.82
N GLN A 105 6.15 -0.09 6.72
CA GLN A 105 7.43 0.35 6.16
C GLN A 105 7.19 1.51 5.21
N VAL A 106 8.22 2.34 5.02
CA VAL A 106 8.24 3.40 4.01
C VAL A 106 9.34 3.03 3.02
N ILE A 107 9.01 3.00 1.73
CA ILE A 107 9.98 2.68 0.69
C ILE A 107 10.18 3.88 -0.24
N PRO A 108 11.41 4.11 -0.68
CA PRO A 108 11.69 5.23 -1.58
C PRO A 108 11.31 4.90 -3.02
N LYS A 109 10.91 5.91 -3.77
CA LYS A 109 10.78 5.83 -5.22
C LYS A 109 12.06 6.39 -5.84
N PRO A 110 12.59 5.81 -6.89
CA PRO A 110 12.12 4.62 -7.59
C PRO A 110 12.47 3.34 -6.83
N PHE A 111 11.65 2.31 -7.01
CA PHE A 111 11.86 1.02 -6.36
C PHE A 111 11.79 -0.11 -7.40
N GLU A 112 12.29 -1.28 -7.01
CA GLU A 112 12.15 -2.49 -7.80
C GLU A 112 10.78 -3.09 -7.54
N ILE A 113 10.03 -3.37 -8.61
CA ILE A 113 8.67 -3.91 -8.50
C ILE A 113 8.66 -5.24 -7.73
N HIS A 114 9.64 -6.12 -8.01
CA HIS A 114 9.70 -7.42 -7.34
C HIS A 114 10.05 -7.31 -5.86
N GLU A 115 10.79 -6.29 -5.47
CA GLU A 115 11.06 -6.04 -4.06
C GLU A 115 9.79 -5.62 -3.32
N VAL A 116 8.93 -4.83 -3.97
CA VAL A 116 7.65 -4.44 -3.39
C VAL A 116 6.74 -5.67 -3.24
N ALA A 117 6.70 -6.54 -4.25
CA ALA A 117 5.92 -7.77 -4.18
C ALA A 117 6.35 -8.66 -3.01
N ALA A 118 7.66 -8.80 -2.80
CA ALA A 118 8.19 -9.55 -1.65
C ALA A 118 7.82 -8.89 -0.33
N LEU A 119 7.87 -7.56 -0.28
CA LEU A 119 7.53 -6.80 0.92
C LEU A 119 6.04 -6.96 1.28
N VAL A 120 5.16 -7.03 0.29
CA VAL A 120 3.73 -7.27 0.50
C VAL A 120 3.51 -8.57 1.27
N LEU A 121 4.21 -9.64 0.89
CA LEU A 121 4.10 -10.92 1.59
C LEU A 121 4.59 -10.82 3.03
N ARG A 122 5.71 -10.14 3.25
CA ARG A 122 6.25 -9.97 4.61
C ARG A 122 5.34 -9.12 5.49
N ALA A 123 4.75 -8.08 4.92
CA ALA A 123 3.85 -7.18 5.66
C ALA A 123 2.60 -7.90 6.12
N HIS A 124 2.08 -8.81 5.31
CA HIS A 124 0.87 -9.56 5.63
C HIS A 124 1.02 -10.38 6.91
N VAL A 125 2.19 -11.00 7.12
CA VAL A 125 2.39 -11.88 8.27
C VAL A 125 2.96 -11.15 9.49
N ALA A 126 3.29 -9.87 9.36
CA ALA A 126 3.85 -9.11 10.47
C ALA A 126 2.79 -8.76 11.51
N PRO A 127 3.14 -8.72 12.79
CA PRO A 127 2.21 -8.24 13.82
C PRO A 127 1.81 -6.78 13.56
N ARG A 128 0.56 -6.45 13.85
CA ARG A 128 0.03 -5.09 13.67
C ARG A 128 -0.52 -4.53 14.96
#